data_d4eb8167e76c970ae3652e2b959e70e6
#
_entry.id   d4eb8167e76c970ae3652e2b959e70e6
#
_cell.length_a   1.000
_cell.length_b   1.000
_cell.length_c   1.000
_cell.angle_alpha   90.00
_cell.angle_beta   90.00
_cell.angle_gamma   90.00
#
_symmetry.space_group_name_H-M   'P 1'
#
loop_
_entity.id
_entity.type
_entity.pdbx_description
1 polymer ?
#
loop_
_entity_poly.entity_id
_entity_poly.type
_entity_poly.pdbx_seq_one_letter_code
_entity_poly.pdbx_strand_id
1 'polypeptide(L)'
;MTNSGTVGSPYTPVGGSRGFARAEKDFYPTPAVLTEPLIDRFRVHLDGGVWEPACGDGAICKVLAKHGIESVATDLVDRGYGESRRDFLLELKPPAGVDAIVTNPPFSLWRQFAEHALAMDVGLVALLGRLQLLEGKRLSALFQETQLTRVMVSAGRINMLPAGAEDKGHNGMIAWAWFVWQRFRAVHERPSIEWFTPEKGSS
;
A
#
# COMPACT_ATOMS: atom_id res chain seq x y z
N MET A 1 -3.56 52.29 21.69
CA MET A 1 -4.40 51.63 20.68
C MET A 1 -3.44 50.91 19.73
N THR A 2 -3.12 49.67 20.01
CA THR A 2 -2.22 48.84 19.22
C THR A 2 -3.03 47.74 18.58
N ASN A 3 -3.15 47.80 17.26
CA ASN A 3 -3.90 46.84 16.45
C ASN A 3 -2.96 45.69 16.05
N SER A 4 -3.10 44.52 16.68
CA SER A 4 -2.36 43.30 16.31
C SER A 4 -3.12 42.56 15.21
N GLY A 5 -2.74 42.83 13.95
CA GLY A 5 -3.21 42.06 12.81
C GLY A 5 -2.58 40.67 12.77
N THR A 6 -3.39 39.65 13.02
CA THR A 6 -3.03 38.24 12.76
C THR A 6 -3.01 38.01 11.25
N VAL A 7 -1.82 37.82 10.69
CA VAL A 7 -1.64 37.40 9.29
C VAL A 7 -1.96 35.92 9.21
N GLY A 8 -3.14 35.58 8.72
CA GLY A 8 -3.54 34.21 8.39
C GLY A 8 -2.70 33.66 7.22
N SER A 9 -2.07 32.54 7.42
CA SER A 9 -1.31 31.82 6.40
C SER A 9 -2.23 31.39 5.24
N PRO A 10 -1.89 31.68 3.97
CA PRO A 10 -2.72 31.32 2.82
C PRO A 10 -2.43 29.90 2.29
N TYR A 11 -1.95 28.98 3.12
CA TYR A 11 -1.67 27.64 2.66
C TYR A 11 -2.89 26.74 2.86
N THR A 12 -3.73 26.66 1.82
CA THR A 12 -4.75 25.61 1.70
C THR A 12 -4.08 24.39 1.10
N PRO A 13 -3.97 23.23 1.80
CA PRO A 13 -3.42 22.02 1.18
C PRO A 13 -4.32 21.59 0.03
N VAL A 14 -3.83 21.68 -1.19
CA VAL A 14 -4.49 21.12 -2.38
C VAL A 14 -4.40 19.61 -2.26
N GLY A 15 -5.55 18.92 -2.04
CA GLY A 15 -5.62 17.46 -2.03
C GLY A 15 -6.21 16.80 -0.79
N GLY A 16 -6.77 17.57 0.15
CA GLY A 16 -7.61 17.00 1.20
C GLY A 16 -9.00 16.70 0.68
N SER A 17 -9.46 15.45 0.81
CA SER A 17 -10.87 15.10 0.57
C SER A 17 -11.76 15.99 1.45
N ARG A 18 -12.52 16.89 0.81
CA ARG A 18 -13.50 17.69 1.53
C ARG A 18 -14.56 16.75 2.10
N GLY A 19 -14.53 16.54 3.41
CA GLY A 19 -15.61 15.84 4.11
C GLY A 19 -15.23 14.71 5.05
N PHE A 20 -14.02 14.17 5.00
CA PHE A 20 -13.58 13.14 5.95
C PHE A 20 -12.40 13.60 6.78
N ALA A 21 -12.49 13.48 8.11
CA ALA A 21 -11.32 13.56 8.97
C ALA A 21 -10.33 12.46 8.56
N ARG A 22 -9.01 12.74 8.65
CA ARG A 22 -7.99 11.73 8.40
C ARG A 22 -8.23 10.55 9.33
N ALA A 23 -8.25 9.32 8.76
CA ALA A 23 -8.47 8.12 9.56
C ALA A 23 -7.38 7.99 10.62
N GLU A 24 -7.77 7.49 11.79
CA GLU A 24 -6.84 7.25 12.88
C GLU A 24 -5.70 6.33 12.43
N LYS A 25 -4.46 6.76 12.62
CA LYS A 25 -3.24 6.06 12.20
C LYS A 25 -3.20 5.69 10.70
N ASP A 26 -3.80 6.53 9.85
CA ASP A 26 -3.84 6.34 8.38
C ASP A 26 -4.47 5.00 7.93
N PHE A 27 -5.42 4.45 8.69
CA PHE A 27 -6.06 3.19 8.34
C PHE A 27 -7.18 3.37 7.30
N TYR A 28 -6.98 2.75 6.15
CA TYR A 28 -7.94 2.69 5.04
C TYR A 28 -7.97 1.25 4.50
N PRO A 29 -9.08 0.49 4.70
CA PRO A 29 -9.23 -0.84 4.13
C PRO A 29 -8.96 -0.83 2.62
N THR A 30 -8.16 -1.77 2.15
CA THR A 30 -7.81 -1.87 0.73
C THR A 30 -8.93 -2.51 -0.06
N PRO A 31 -9.57 -1.83 -1.03
CA PRO A 31 -10.58 -2.44 -1.87
C PRO A 31 -10.04 -3.65 -2.63
N ALA A 32 -10.82 -4.74 -2.69
CA ALA A 32 -10.42 -5.99 -3.34
C ALA A 32 -9.97 -5.79 -4.79
N VAL A 33 -10.62 -4.89 -5.53
CA VAL A 33 -10.31 -4.52 -6.91
C VAL A 33 -8.87 -4.00 -7.12
N LEU A 34 -8.17 -3.61 -6.05
CA LEU A 34 -6.76 -3.25 -6.11
C LEU A 34 -5.84 -4.46 -5.86
N THR A 35 -6.31 -5.46 -5.09
CA THR A 35 -5.51 -6.63 -4.73
C THR A 35 -5.58 -7.74 -5.78
N GLU A 36 -6.74 -7.98 -6.38
CA GLU A 36 -6.94 -9.03 -7.38
C GLU A 36 -5.96 -8.94 -8.57
N PRO A 37 -5.75 -7.77 -9.21
CA PRO A 37 -4.79 -7.66 -10.31
C PRO A 37 -3.34 -7.96 -9.91
N LEU A 38 -2.97 -7.70 -8.66
CA LEU A 38 -1.65 -8.08 -8.13
C LEU A 38 -1.52 -9.61 -8.05
N ILE A 39 -2.57 -10.28 -7.57
CA ILE A 39 -2.61 -11.74 -7.49
C ILE A 39 -2.48 -12.35 -8.88
N ASP A 40 -3.29 -11.91 -9.83
CA ASP A 40 -3.26 -12.42 -11.21
C ASP A 40 -1.86 -12.28 -11.83
N ARG A 41 -1.20 -11.17 -11.55
CA ARG A 41 0.12 -10.87 -12.13
C ARG A 41 1.28 -11.60 -11.48
N PHE A 42 1.19 -11.88 -10.18
CA PHE A 42 2.29 -12.43 -9.38
C PHE A 42 1.96 -13.74 -8.68
N ARG A 43 0.94 -14.45 -9.14
CA ARG A 43 0.46 -15.69 -8.51
C ARG A 43 1.58 -16.63 -8.04
N VAL A 44 2.51 -16.93 -8.93
CA VAL A 44 3.62 -17.87 -8.66
C VAL A 44 4.50 -17.39 -7.50
N HIS A 45 4.70 -16.09 -7.34
CA HIS A 45 5.51 -15.53 -6.26
C HIS A 45 4.74 -15.50 -4.93
N LEU A 46 3.41 -15.41 -4.99
CA LEU A 46 2.56 -15.36 -3.81
C LEU A 46 2.25 -16.73 -3.23
N ASP A 47 2.37 -17.80 -4.02
CA ASP A 47 2.16 -19.19 -3.59
C ASP A 47 3.21 -19.65 -2.56
N GLY A 48 4.35 -18.97 -2.45
CA GLY A 48 5.37 -19.17 -1.41
C GLY A 48 5.00 -18.64 -0.03
N GLY A 49 3.78 -18.12 0.15
CA GLY A 49 3.30 -17.49 1.38
C GLY A 49 3.53 -15.98 1.41
N VAL A 50 2.55 -15.27 1.91
CA VAL A 50 2.51 -13.80 1.96
C VAL A 50 2.53 -13.30 3.39
N TRP A 51 3.29 -12.27 3.68
CA TRP A 51 3.17 -11.49 4.91
C TRP A 51 2.53 -10.14 4.62
N GLU A 52 1.44 -9.84 5.32
CA GLU A 52 0.86 -8.51 5.41
C GLU A 52 1.14 -7.89 6.78
N PRO A 53 2.17 -7.04 6.90
CA PRO A 53 2.62 -6.49 8.19
C PRO A 53 1.84 -5.27 8.69
N ALA A 54 0.85 -4.80 7.95
CA ALA A 54 -0.08 -3.74 8.35
C ALA A 54 -1.50 -4.12 7.92
N CYS A 55 -1.95 -5.30 8.41
CA CYS A 55 -3.13 -5.98 7.85
C CYS A 55 -4.46 -5.27 8.09
N GLY A 56 -4.52 -4.36 9.05
CA GLY A 56 -5.74 -3.67 9.38
C GLY A 56 -6.87 -4.64 9.75
N ASP A 57 -7.99 -4.56 9.05
CA ASP A 57 -9.12 -5.49 9.17
C ASP A 57 -8.99 -6.75 8.29
N GLY A 58 -7.80 -6.97 7.70
CA GLY A 58 -7.50 -8.13 6.86
C GLY A 58 -8.01 -8.00 5.42
N ALA A 59 -8.23 -6.80 4.92
CA ALA A 59 -8.80 -6.60 3.59
C ALA A 59 -7.99 -7.33 2.48
N ILE A 60 -6.66 -7.18 2.45
CA ILE A 60 -5.78 -7.88 1.50
C ILE A 60 -5.76 -9.38 1.78
N CYS A 61 -5.57 -9.80 3.04
CA CYS A 61 -5.50 -11.21 3.43
C CYS A 61 -6.77 -11.99 3.06
N LYS A 62 -7.95 -11.37 3.21
CA LYS A 62 -9.23 -11.97 2.81
C LYS A 62 -9.31 -12.21 1.30
N VAL A 63 -8.74 -11.33 0.49
CA VAL A 63 -8.66 -11.53 -0.97
C VAL A 63 -7.67 -12.64 -1.29
N LEU A 64 -6.48 -12.66 -0.68
CA LEU A 64 -5.51 -13.74 -0.84
C LEU A 64 -6.13 -15.10 -0.50
N ALA A 65 -6.85 -15.21 0.61
CA ALA A 65 -7.51 -16.44 1.04
C ALA A 65 -8.57 -16.94 0.03
N LYS A 66 -9.36 -16.03 -0.59
CA LYS A 66 -10.29 -16.40 -1.66
C LYS A 66 -9.61 -17.07 -2.85
N HIS A 67 -8.36 -16.69 -3.11
CA HIS A 67 -7.53 -17.28 -4.16
C HIS A 67 -6.69 -18.47 -3.68
N GLY A 68 -6.89 -18.94 -2.44
CA GLY A 68 -6.13 -20.07 -1.86
C GLY A 68 -4.66 -19.76 -1.58
N ILE A 69 -4.32 -18.49 -1.35
CA ILE A 69 -2.97 -18.05 -0.99
C ILE A 69 -2.91 -17.89 0.53
N GLU A 70 -1.97 -18.58 1.15
CA GLU A 70 -1.73 -18.46 2.59
C GLU A 70 -1.08 -17.12 2.93
N SER A 71 -1.51 -16.52 4.03
CA SER A 71 -0.93 -15.26 4.49
C SER A 71 -0.78 -15.21 6.00
N VAL A 72 0.34 -14.65 6.45
CA VAL A 72 0.57 -14.22 7.83
C VAL A 72 0.16 -12.75 7.92
N ALA A 73 -0.78 -12.45 8.81
CA ALA A 73 -1.32 -11.11 9.01
C ALA A 73 -0.85 -10.56 10.36
N THR A 74 -0.18 -9.42 10.36
CA THR A 74 0.22 -8.72 11.59
C THR A 74 -0.12 -7.23 11.49
N ASP A 75 -0.32 -6.57 12.63
CA ASP A 75 -0.56 -5.11 12.71
C ASP A 75 -0.06 -4.56 14.04
N LEU A 76 0.35 -3.30 14.05
CA LEU A 76 0.66 -2.59 15.29
C LEU A 76 -0.59 -2.35 16.15
N VAL A 77 -1.75 -2.19 15.49
CA VAL A 77 -3.04 -1.88 16.13
C VAL A 77 -3.96 -3.07 16.04
N ASP A 78 -4.61 -3.40 17.14
CA ASP A 78 -5.68 -4.41 17.13
C ASP A 78 -6.92 -3.86 16.40
N ARG A 79 -7.25 -4.49 15.27
CA ARG A 79 -8.42 -4.17 14.45
C ARG A 79 -9.32 -5.39 14.23
N GLY A 80 -9.14 -6.42 15.08
CA GLY A 80 -9.94 -7.64 15.03
C GLY A 80 -9.51 -8.64 13.95
N TYR A 81 -8.31 -8.49 13.37
CA TYR A 81 -7.75 -9.41 12.38
C TYR A 81 -6.24 -9.57 12.58
N GLY A 82 -5.74 -10.80 12.38
CA GLY A 82 -4.33 -11.10 12.49
C GLY A 82 -3.74 -10.96 13.90
N GLU A 83 -2.43 -11.02 13.99
CA GLU A 83 -1.67 -10.83 15.24
C GLU A 83 -1.44 -9.33 15.44
N SER A 84 -2.00 -8.77 16.52
CA SER A 84 -1.85 -7.36 16.88
C SER A 84 -0.62 -7.07 17.74
N ARG A 85 -0.29 -5.78 17.90
CA ARG A 85 0.85 -5.26 18.67
C ARG A 85 2.21 -5.70 18.11
N ARG A 86 2.26 -5.96 16.80
CA ARG A 86 3.48 -6.25 16.06
C ARG A 86 3.90 -5.01 15.27
N ASP A 87 5.01 -4.40 15.64
CA ASP A 87 5.58 -3.29 14.88
C ASP A 87 6.48 -3.84 13.77
N PHE A 88 6.03 -3.74 12.53
CA PHE A 88 6.78 -4.22 11.38
C PHE A 88 8.21 -3.66 11.32
N LEU A 89 8.40 -2.40 11.68
CA LEU A 89 9.71 -1.75 11.62
C LEU A 89 10.70 -2.25 12.67
N LEU A 90 10.25 -3.06 13.63
CA LEU A 90 11.09 -3.72 14.65
C LEU A 90 11.35 -5.20 14.35
N GLU A 91 10.68 -5.78 13.34
CA GLU A 91 10.86 -7.17 12.97
C GLU A 91 12.19 -7.37 12.24
N LEU A 92 12.96 -8.37 12.66
CA LEU A 92 14.30 -8.60 12.10
C LEU A 92 14.32 -9.54 10.89
N LYS A 93 13.26 -10.32 10.70
CA LYS A 93 13.11 -11.31 9.63
C LYS A 93 11.64 -11.58 9.33
N PRO A 94 11.32 -12.04 8.11
CA PRO A 94 9.95 -12.45 7.80
C PRO A 94 9.54 -13.68 8.63
N PRO A 95 8.25 -13.90 8.86
CA PRO A 95 7.73 -15.14 9.41
C PRO A 95 8.17 -16.37 8.61
N ALA A 96 8.25 -17.53 9.26
CA ALA A 96 8.58 -18.77 8.57
C ALA A 96 7.52 -19.12 7.50
N GLY A 97 7.97 -19.60 6.33
CA GLY A 97 7.07 -19.99 5.23
C GLY A 97 6.52 -18.79 4.45
N VAL A 98 7.19 -17.64 4.51
CA VAL A 98 6.82 -16.44 3.75
C VAL A 98 7.92 -16.11 2.76
N ASP A 99 7.55 -15.87 1.50
CA ASP A 99 8.45 -15.41 0.43
C ASP A 99 7.99 -14.09 -0.22
N ALA A 100 6.87 -13.53 0.21
CA ALA A 100 6.38 -12.26 -0.28
C ALA A 100 5.88 -11.34 0.84
N ILE A 101 6.13 -10.03 0.71
CA ILE A 101 5.51 -8.98 1.54
C ILE A 101 4.56 -8.19 0.64
N VAL A 102 3.27 -8.19 1.01
CA VAL A 102 2.21 -7.45 0.31
C VAL A 102 1.44 -6.63 1.32
N THR A 103 1.46 -5.32 1.20
CA THR A 103 0.78 -4.45 2.17
C THR A 103 0.39 -3.09 1.62
N ASN A 104 -0.61 -2.49 2.25
CA ASN A 104 -0.96 -1.09 2.14
C ASN A 104 -0.49 -0.36 3.41
N PRO A 105 0.76 0.12 3.47
CA PRO A 105 1.31 0.67 4.68
C PRO A 105 0.69 2.03 5.04
N PRO A 106 0.80 2.49 6.29
CA PRO A 106 0.46 3.86 6.66
C PRO A 106 1.18 4.86 5.76
N PHE A 107 0.46 5.81 5.16
CA PHE A 107 1.02 6.72 4.14
C PHE A 107 2.18 7.56 4.67
N SER A 108 2.14 7.92 5.95
CA SER A 108 3.21 8.66 6.63
C SER A 108 4.50 7.86 6.80
N LEU A 109 4.42 6.52 6.80
CA LEU A 109 5.53 5.59 7.00
C LEU A 109 5.89 4.80 5.73
N TRP A 110 5.30 5.13 4.60
CA TRP A 110 5.44 4.35 3.36
C TRP A 110 6.90 4.08 2.97
N ARG A 111 7.75 5.11 3.09
CA ARG A 111 9.18 4.98 2.79
C ARG A 111 9.89 4.02 3.75
N GLN A 112 9.64 4.17 5.05
CA GLN A 112 10.25 3.31 6.07
C GLN A 112 9.83 1.86 5.88
N PHE A 113 8.56 1.61 5.54
CA PHE A 113 8.06 0.28 5.20
C PHE A 113 8.77 -0.28 3.96
N ALA A 114 8.96 0.52 2.91
CA ALA A 114 9.66 0.10 1.71
C ALA A 114 11.12 -0.29 2.01
N GLU A 115 11.86 0.60 2.67
CA GLU A 115 13.27 0.37 3.05
C GLU A 115 13.40 -0.88 3.91
N HIS A 116 12.50 -1.06 4.88
CA HIS A 116 12.53 -2.19 5.80
C HIS A 116 12.15 -3.52 5.12
N ALA A 117 11.09 -3.53 4.30
CA ALA A 117 10.68 -4.72 3.54
C ALA A 117 11.79 -5.18 2.58
N LEU A 118 12.46 -4.25 1.91
CA LEU A 118 13.53 -4.55 0.96
C LEU A 118 14.82 -5.04 1.64
N ALA A 119 15.01 -4.77 2.94
CA ALA A 119 16.10 -5.33 3.72
C ALA A 119 15.82 -6.78 4.14
N MET A 120 14.59 -7.27 4.02
CA MET A 120 14.22 -8.63 4.35
C MET A 120 14.52 -9.61 3.21
N ASP A 121 14.78 -10.86 3.58
CA ASP A 121 15.08 -11.93 2.63
C ASP A 121 13.78 -12.58 2.11
N VAL A 122 13.11 -11.88 1.17
CA VAL A 122 11.91 -12.36 0.48
C VAL A 122 12.04 -12.19 -1.03
N GLY A 123 11.34 -13.03 -1.80
CA GLY A 123 11.36 -13.02 -3.27
C GLY A 123 10.58 -11.87 -3.89
N LEU A 124 9.54 -11.37 -3.21
CA LEU A 124 8.69 -10.28 -3.71
C LEU A 124 8.32 -9.30 -2.61
N VAL A 125 8.42 -8.01 -2.92
CA VAL A 125 7.84 -6.92 -2.11
C VAL A 125 6.86 -6.13 -2.97
N ALA A 126 5.61 -5.99 -2.53
CA ALA A 126 4.58 -5.20 -3.19
C ALA A 126 3.93 -4.24 -2.19
N LEU A 127 4.12 -2.95 -2.39
CA LEU A 127 3.55 -1.91 -1.54
C LEU A 127 2.53 -1.08 -2.31
N LEU A 128 1.32 -0.97 -1.79
CA LEU A 128 0.32 -0.07 -2.32
C LEU A 128 0.64 1.36 -1.92
N GLY A 129 0.48 2.28 -2.86
CA GLY A 129 0.73 3.69 -2.60
C GLY A 129 0.03 4.62 -3.59
N ARG A 130 0.08 5.91 -3.30
CA ARG A 130 -0.40 6.92 -4.24
C ARG A 130 0.58 7.01 -5.41
N LEU A 131 0.07 7.12 -6.64
CA LEU A 131 0.92 7.27 -7.83
C LEU A 131 1.87 8.48 -7.73
N GLN A 132 1.47 9.52 -6.99
CA GLN A 132 2.30 10.70 -6.70
C GLN A 132 3.63 10.40 -5.98
N LEU A 133 3.81 9.24 -5.40
CA LEU A 133 5.10 8.83 -4.82
C LEU A 133 6.23 8.84 -5.85
N LEU A 134 5.92 8.71 -7.15
CA LEU A 134 6.90 8.80 -8.24
C LEU A 134 7.46 10.22 -8.45
N GLU A 135 6.79 11.25 -7.96
CA GLU A 135 7.20 12.66 -8.17
C GLU A 135 8.25 13.14 -7.16
N GLY A 136 8.42 12.42 -6.06
CA GLY A 136 9.21 12.88 -4.93
C GLY A 136 10.71 12.64 -5.07
N LYS A 137 11.55 13.66 -4.95
CA LYS A 137 13.03 13.52 -4.93
C LYS A 137 13.54 12.50 -3.91
N ARG A 138 12.90 12.40 -2.74
CA ARG A 138 13.29 11.46 -1.67
C ARG A 138 13.06 10.00 -2.05
N LEU A 139 12.02 9.71 -2.85
CA LEU A 139 11.68 8.37 -3.28
C LEU A 139 12.33 8.00 -4.61
N SER A 140 12.68 8.98 -5.46
CA SER A 140 13.40 8.70 -6.70
C SER A 140 14.73 8.00 -6.45
N ALA A 141 15.47 8.40 -5.41
CA ALA A 141 16.70 7.73 -5.01
C ALA A 141 16.42 6.28 -4.58
N LEU A 142 15.42 6.06 -3.70
CA LEU A 142 15.02 4.71 -3.29
C LEU A 142 14.69 3.82 -4.50
N PHE A 143 13.87 4.30 -5.43
CA PHE A 143 13.47 3.52 -6.60
C PHE A 143 14.64 3.15 -7.52
N GLN A 144 15.64 4.03 -7.65
CA GLN A 144 16.83 3.79 -8.46
C GLN A 144 17.81 2.84 -7.76
N GLU A 145 18.06 3.04 -6.47
CA GLU A 145 19.02 2.26 -5.69
C GLU A 145 18.53 0.84 -5.40
N THR A 146 17.21 0.67 -5.18
CA THR A 146 16.61 -0.62 -4.82
C THR A 146 16.08 -1.40 -6.02
N GLN A 147 16.27 -0.89 -7.23
CA GLN A 147 15.85 -1.56 -8.47
C GLN A 147 14.34 -1.88 -8.48
N LEU A 148 13.51 -0.86 -8.29
CA LEU A 148 12.07 -1.02 -8.51
C LEU A 148 11.81 -1.76 -9.82
N THR A 149 11.07 -2.87 -9.78
CA THR A 149 10.84 -3.69 -10.96
C THR A 149 9.62 -3.24 -11.76
N ARG A 150 8.56 -2.84 -11.05
CA ARG A 150 7.29 -2.56 -11.69
C ARG A 150 6.44 -1.58 -10.91
N VAL A 151 5.69 -0.76 -11.64
CA VAL A 151 4.61 0.06 -11.11
C VAL A 151 3.32 -0.36 -11.81
N MET A 152 2.39 -0.98 -11.08
CA MET A 152 1.07 -1.35 -11.59
C MET A 152 0.08 -0.25 -11.24
N VAL A 153 -0.35 0.50 -12.23
CA VAL A 153 -1.20 1.69 -12.06
C VAL A 153 -2.67 1.30 -12.22
N SER A 154 -3.50 1.67 -11.25
CA SER A 154 -4.95 1.59 -11.41
C SER A 154 -5.44 2.57 -12.46
N ALA A 155 -6.02 2.09 -13.55
CA ALA A 155 -6.58 2.91 -14.63
C ALA A 155 -7.87 3.64 -14.22
N GLY A 156 -8.44 3.28 -13.07
CA GLY A 156 -9.58 3.96 -12.44
C GLY A 156 -9.18 4.61 -11.12
N ARG A 157 -9.88 5.67 -10.76
CA ARG A 157 -9.72 6.31 -9.45
C ARG A 157 -10.60 5.59 -8.45
N ILE A 158 -9.99 4.99 -7.44
CA ILE A 158 -10.66 4.22 -6.40
C ILE A 158 -10.76 5.07 -5.13
N ASN A 159 -11.96 5.11 -4.54
CA ASN A 159 -12.13 5.68 -3.21
C ASN A 159 -11.59 4.70 -2.16
N MET A 160 -10.53 5.07 -1.48
CA MET A 160 -10.19 4.45 -0.20
C MET A 160 -10.90 5.22 0.90
N LEU A 161 -11.90 4.60 1.45
CA LEU A 161 -12.72 5.19 2.50
C LEU A 161 -12.26 4.69 3.87
N PRO A 162 -12.37 5.51 4.92
CA PRO A 162 -12.23 5.02 6.29
C PRO A 162 -13.19 3.85 6.56
N ALA A 163 -12.82 2.94 7.44
CA ALA A 163 -13.66 1.82 7.79
C ALA A 163 -15.07 2.28 8.23
N GLY A 164 -16.12 1.65 7.67
CA GLY A 164 -17.52 1.98 7.94
C GLY A 164 -18.07 3.20 7.18
N ALA A 165 -17.27 3.86 6.35
CA ALA A 165 -17.79 4.94 5.51
C ALA A 165 -18.49 4.39 4.26
N GLU A 166 -19.63 4.95 3.90
CA GLU A 166 -20.36 4.58 2.68
C GLU A 166 -19.73 5.21 1.44
N ASP A 167 -19.55 4.42 0.39
CA ASP A 167 -19.18 4.93 -0.93
C ASP A 167 -20.40 5.59 -1.59
N LYS A 168 -20.42 6.91 -1.62
CA LYS A 168 -21.48 7.70 -2.26
C LYS A 168 -21.36 7.75 -3.80
N GLY A 169 -20.56 6.87 -4.39
CA GLY A 169 -20.40 6.76 -5.85
C GLY A 169 -19.60 7.89 -6.51
N HIS A 170 -18.92 8.71 -5.73
CA HIS A 170 -18.04 9.73 -6.28
C HIS A 170 -16.72 9.08 -6.71
N ASN A 171 -16.23 9.43 -7.90
CA ASN A 171 -14.90 8.98 -8.33
C ASN A 171 -13.83 9.45 -7.36
N GLY A 172 -12.97 8.55 -6.95
CA GLY A 172 -11.82 8.85 -6.11
C GLY A 172 -10.96 9.97 -6.69
N MET A 173 -10.33 10.77 -5.83
CA MET A 173 -9.44 11.85 -6.27
C MET A 173 -7.99 11.38 -6.45
N ILE A 174 -7.65 10.20 -5.96
CA ILE A 174 -6.29 9.70 -5.86
C ILE A 174 -6.10 8.55 -6.85
N ALA A 175 -5.02 8.59 -7.62
CA ALA A 175 -4.55 7.46 -8.40
C ALA A 175 -3.70 6.54 -7.51
N TRP A 176 -3.99 5.26 -7.54
CA TRP A 176 -3.30 4.22 -6.76
C TRP A 176 -2.42 3.39 -7.66
N ALA A 177 -1.32 2.88 -7.10
CA ALA A 177 -0.45 1.94 -7.79
C ALA A 177 0.19 0.98 -6.80
N TRP A 178 0.48 -0.24 -7.25
CA TRP A 178 1.40 -1.14 -6.60
C TRP A 178 2.82 -0.85 -7.05
N PHE A 179 3.71 -0.68 -6.10
CA PHE A 179 5.16 -0.58 -6.30
C PHE A 179 5.74 -1.94 -5.98
N VAL A 180 6.34 -2.59 -6.99
CA VAL A 180 6.75 -4.00 -6.87
C VAL A 180 8.24 -4.16 -7.10
N TRP A 181 8.88 -4.91 -6.23
CA TRP A 181 10.26 -5.37 -6.32
C TRP A 181 10.28 -6.89 -6.35
N GLN A 182 11.12 -7.45 -7.24
CA GLN A 182 11.37 -8.87 -7.37
C GLN A 182 12.85 -9.13 -7.23
N ARG A 183 13.24 -9.99 -6.29
CA ARG A 183 14.64 -10.23 -5.94
C ARG A 183 15.49 -10.79 -7.08
N PHE A 184 14.93 -11.67 -7.89
CA PHE A 184 15.65 -12.43 -8.92
C PHE A 184 15.54 -11.84 -10.31
N ARG A 185 15.39 -10.53 -10.42
CA ARG A 185 15.38 -9.84 -11.70
C ARG A 185 16.80 -9.56 -12.19
N ALA A 186 17.00 -9.55 -13.52
CA ALA A 186 18.29 -9.16 -14.11
C ALA A 186 18.63 -7.71 -13.77
N VAL A 187 19.86 -7.47 -13.30
CA VAL A 187 20.33 -6.21 -12.69
C VAL A 187 20.22 -4.99 -13.61
N HIS A 188 19.97 -5.16 -14.91
CA HIS A 188 19.94 -4.07 -15.90
C HIS A 188 18.57 -3.78 -16.50
N GLU A 189 17.52 -4.43 -16.02
CA GLU A 189 16.18 -4.15 -16.54
C GLU A 189 15.60 -2.88 -15.91
N ARG A 190 15.11 -1.98 -16.76
CA ARG A 190 14.40 -0.78 -16.30
C ARG A 190 13.06 -1.16 -15.69
N PRO A 191 12.53 -0.40 -14.71
CA PRO A 191 11.20 -0.63 -14.19
C PRO A 191 10.16 -0.49 -15.30
N SER A 192 9.17 -1.40 -15.33
CA SER A 192 8.04 -1.29 -16.24
C SER A 192 6.85 -0.60 -15.56
N ILE A 193 6.04 0.08 -16.37
CA ILE A 193 4.74 0.61 -15.94
C ILE A 193 3.68 -0.23 -16.63
N GLU A 194 2.76 -0.77 -15.84
CA GLU A 194 1.62 -1.56 -16.32
C GLU A 194 0.33 -0.94 -15.78
N TRP A 195 -0.75 -1.02 -16.55
CA TRP A 195 -2.07 -0.56 -16.12
C TRP A 195 -2.98 -1.76 -15.90
N PHE A 196 -3.81 -1.67 -14.88
CA PHE A 196 -4.93 -2.57 -14.70
C PHE A 196 -6.22 -1.77 -14.55
N THR A 197 -7.30 -2.30 -15.09
CA THR A 197 -8.63 -1.71 -14.92
C THR A 197 -9.29 -2.39 -13.71
N PRO A 198 -9.60 -1.65 -12.63
CA PRO A 198 -10.32 -2.22 -11.51
C PRO A 198 -11.74 -2.57 -11.98
N GLU A 199 -12.03 -3.85 -12.11
CA GLU A 199 -13.38 -4.30 -12.40
C GLU A 199 -14.23 -4.15 -11.14
N LYS A 200 -15.37 -3.45 -11.24
CA LYS A 200 -16.35 -3.46 -10.17
C LYS A 200 -16.85 -4.89 -10.05
N GLY A 201 -16.49 -5.59 -8.97
CA GLY A 201 -16.98 -6.93 -8.71
C GLY A 201 -18.47 -6.97 -8.90
N SER A 202 -18.96 -7.87 -9.71
CA SER A 202 -20.37 -8.23 -9.77
C SER A 202 -20.77 -8.68 -8.37
N SER A 203 -21.67 -7.91 -7.78
CA SER A 203 -22.29 -8.10 -6.46
C SER A 203 -23.05 -9.41 -6.42
#